data_581536f86fae9da6bb70a1fe19b944ce
#
_entry.id   581536f86fae9da6bb70a1fe19b944ce
#
_cell.length_a   1.000
_cell.length_b   1.000
_cell.length_c   1.000
_cell.angle_alpha   90.00
_cell.angle_beta   90.00
_cell.angle_gamma   90.00
#
_symmetry.space_group_name_H-M   'P 1'
#
loop_
_entity.id
_entity.type
_entity.pdbx_description
1 polymer ?
#
loop_
_entity_poly.entity_id
_entity_poly.type
_entity_poly.pdbx_seq_one_letter_code
_entity_poly.pdbx_strand_id
1 'polypeptide(L)'
;MALSFDQVRDAAQGRWKDLIFPAFGIVVPAKKSVHGPCPICGGKDRFRCDDKQGKGTWFCNVCRAGDGFSLIEKSRDMPYSQVLTEVGAVVGLSAETKVTDADRKKWKEKAEAQVKAAELEERKAQEAAAKRAARIWTYKSADRECPYLERKQVKNHGCRINGKGNLIVPLFDKEGKIWNVQEIHADGHKPFLPGGRVSACFYMIGQVSQIDQIICIAEGYATGASIHEATGHVTVIAFNSGNIDKVGKEIRALHSHARLVYCADDDSHSTPPDAGLKAANRAVAATGGIVILPEFSQVVNV
;
A
#
# COMPACT_ATOMS: atom_id res chain seq x y z
N MET A 1 -44.21 -16.58 -7.72
CA MET A 1 -43.33 -17.70 -7.35
C MET A 1 -42.10 -17.11 -6.66
N ALA A 2 -41.73 -17.67 -5.52
CA ALA A 2 -40.49 -17.23 -4.85
C ALA A 2 -39.27 -17.57 -5.73
N LEU A 3 -38.38 -16.63 -5.92
CA LEU A 3 -37.12 -16.85 -6.66
C LEU A 3 -36.26 -17.87 -5.91
N SER A 4 -35.75 -18.89 -6.60
CA SER A 4 -34.81 -19.82 -5.97
C SER A 4 -33.43 -19.19 -5.88
N PHE A 5 -32.67 -19.56 -4.83
CA PHE A 5 -31.29 -19.10 -4.64
C PHE A 5 -30.42 -19.37 -5.87
N ASP A 6 -30.51 -20.58 -6.45
CA ASP A 6 -29.70 -20.99 -7.60
C ASP A 6 -30.00 -20.12 -8.84
N GLN A 7 -31.24 -19.79 -9.10
CA GLN A 7 -31.62 -18.90 -10.23
C GLN A 7 -31.00 -17.51 -10.05
N VAL A 8 -31.06 -16.95 -8.83
CA VAL A 8 -30.51 -15.61 -8.57
C VAL A 8 -28.97 -15.63 -8.61
N ARG A 9 -28.36 -16.68 -8.05
CA ARG A 9 -26.90 -16.86 -8.07
C ARG A 9 -26.38 -16.94 -9.51
N ASP A 10 -26.99 -17.77 -10.33
CA ASP A 10 -26.54 -17.98 -11.72
C ASP A 10 -26.74 -16.72 -12.57
N ALA A 11 -27.84 -16.00 -12.38
CA ALA A 11 -28.06 -14.71 -13.04
C ALA A 11 -27.14 -13.59 -12.54
N ALA A 12 -26.66 -13.67 -11.30
CA ALA A 12 -25.74 -12.69 -10.71
C ALA A 12 -24.28 -12.93 -11.10
N GLN A 13 -23.94 -14.15 -11.59
CA GLN A 13 -22.58 -14.51 -11.89
C GLN A 13 -21.93 -13.59 -12.92
N GLY A 14 -20.74 -13.05 -12.58
CA GLY A 14 -19.99 -12.12 -13.44
C GLY A 14 -20.56 -10.70 -13.50
N ARG A 15 -21.63 -10.38 -12.77
CA ARG A 15 -22.32 -9.06 -12.82
C ARG A 15 -22.15 -8.25 -11.52
N TRP A 16 -21.32 -8.72 -10.59
CA TRP A 16 -21.21 -8.12 -9.26
C TRP A 16 -20.60 -6.73 -9.29
N LYS A 17 -19.44 -6.57 -9.92
CA LYS A 17 -18.72 -5.29 -9.91
C LYS A 17 -19.38 -4.20 -10.73
N ASP A 18 -19.90 -4.58 -11.90
CA ASP A 18 -20.38 -3.63 -12.88
C ASP A 18 -21.86 -3.27 -12.72
N LEU A 19 -22.64 -4.12 -12.08
CA LEU A 19 -24.07 -3.95 -11.96
C LEU A 19 -24.55 -4.02 -10.51
N ILE A 20 -24.28 -5.15 -9.81
CA ILE A 20 -24.96 -5.43 -8.55
C ILE A 20 -24.42 -4.52 -7.42
N PHE A 21 -23.11 -4.50 -7.18
CA PHE A 21 -22.54 -3.65 -6.13
C PHE A 21 -22.88 -2.16 -6.31
N PRO A 22 -22.78 -1.57 -7.52
CA PRO A 22 -23.23 -0.21 -7.76
C PRO A 22 -24.70 0.04 -7.45
N ALA A 23 -25.59 -0.91 -7.75
CA ALA A 23 -27.02 -0.83 -7.44
C ALA A 23 -27.28 -0.68 -5.95
N PHE A 24 -26.48 -1.36 -5.13
CA PHE A 24 -26.53 -1.25 -3.67
C PHE A 24 -25.67 -0.12 -3.13
N GLY A 25 -25.06 0.72 -3.99
CA GLY A 25 -24.17 1.81 -3.57
C GLY A 25 -22.90 1.31 -2.89
N ILE A 26 -22.46 0.10 -3.22
CA ILE A 26 -21.21 -0.50 -2.72
C ILE A 26 -20.12 -0.23 -3.74
N VAL A 27 -19.05 0.46 -3.29
CA VAL A 27 -17.87 0.72 -4.08
C VAL A 27 -16.80 -0.31 -3.74
N VAL A 28 -16.28 -0.99 -4.77
CA VAL A 28 -15.21 -1.98 -4.62
C VAL A 28 -14.02 -1.61 -5.51
N PRO A 29 -12.78 -1.99 -5.12
CA PRO A 29 -11.61 -1.75 -5.96
C PRO A 29 -11.76 -2.40 -7.34
N ALA A 30 -11.43 -1.64 -8.39
CA ALA A 30 -11.55 -2.12 -9.78
C ALA A 30 -10.60 -3.29 -10.09
N LYS A 31 -9.37 -3.26 -9.54
CA LYS A 31 -8.35 -4.30 -9.76
C LYS A 31 -8.20 -5.19 -8.53
N LYS A 32 -7.96 -6.49 -8.75
CA LYS A 32 -7.71 -7.49 -7.68
C LYS A 32 -6.54 -7.14 -6.78
N SER A 33 -5.52 -6.49 -7.31
CA SER A 33 -4.32 -6.09 -6.59
C SER A 33 -4.46 -4.78 -5.82
N VAL A 34 -5.57 -4.07 -5.99
CA VAL A 34 -5.82 -2.81 -5.29
C VAL A 34 -6.66 -3.08 -4.05
N HIS A 35 -6.15 -2.61 -2.91
CA HIS A 35 -6.88 -2.61 -1.66
C HIS A 35 -7.55 -1.26 -1.46
N GLY A 36 -8.66 -1.25 -0.73
CA GLY A 36 -9.42 -0.04 -0.45
C GLY A 36 -10.15 -0.10 0.89
N PRO A 37 -10.99 0.90 1.15
CA PRO A 37 -11.87 0.91 2.31
C PRO A 37 -12.83 -0.29 2.28
N CYS A 38 -13.07 -0.89 3.43
CA CYS A 38 -14.04 -1.97 3.54
C CYS A 38 -15.47 -1.41 3.58
N PRO A 39 -16.40 -1.85 2.74
CA PRO A 39 -17.79 -1.41 2.76
C PRO A 39 -18.53 -1.72 4.08
N ILE A 40 -18.01 -2.66 4.88
CA ILE A 40 -18.60 -3.10 6.15
C ILE A 40 -18.01 -2.32 7.34
N CYS A 41 -16.67 -2.34 7.49
CA CYS A 41 -16.00 -1.82 8.69
C CYS A 41 -15.12 -0.58 8.43
N GLY A 42 -15.13 -0.03 7.21
CA GLY A 42 -14.28 1.10 6.84
C GLY A 42 -12.79 0.73 6.75
N GLY A 43 -11.92 1.68 7.12
CA GLY A 43 -10.46 1.55 6.98
C GLY A 43 -9.99 1.96 5.59
N LYS A 44 -8.66 2.04 5.37
CA LYS A 44 -8.12 2.60 4.13
C LYS A 44 -7.79 1.56 3.07
N ASP A 45 -7.19 0.42 3.45
CA ASP A 45 -6.50 -0.50 2.55
C ASP A 45 -6.68 -1.99 2.94
N ARG A 46 -7.73 -2.30 3.70
CA ARG A 46 -7.94 -3.64 4.27
C ARG A 46 -8.88 -4.54 3.47
N PHE A 47 -9.50 -4.01 2.43
CA PHE A 47 -10.51 -4.69 1.62
C PHE A 47 -10.06 -4.84 0.17
N ARG A 48 -10.27 -6.02 -0.39
CA ARG A 48 -10.13 -6.29 -1.82
C ARG A 48 -11.34 -7.09 -2.32
N CYS A 49 -11.68 -6.89 -3.59
CA CYS A 49 -12.70 -7.68 -4.28
C CYS A 49 -12.03 -8.50 -5.38
N ASP A 50 -11.89 -9.80 -5.12
CA ASP A 50 -11.24 -10.74 -6.04
C ASP A 50 -12.15 -11.16 -7.20
N ASP A 51 -13.46 -11.17 -6.95
CA ASP A 51 -14.52 -11.63 -7.86
C ASP A 51 -14.17 -12.99 -8.52
N LYS A 52 -13.73 -13.96 -7.70
CA LYS A 52 -13.34 -15.28 -8.20
C LYS A 52 -14.54 -15.99 -8.83
N GLN A 53 -14.35 -16.47 -10.04
CA GLN A 53 -15.40 -17.14 -10.83
C GLN A 53 -16.67 -16.30 -11.03
N GLY A 54 -16.58 -14.96 -10.95
CA GLY A 54 -17.73 -14.08 -11.07
C GLY A 54 -18.72 -14.15 -9.91
N LYS A 55 -18.29 -14.60 -8.72
CA LYS A 55 -19.15 -14.76 -7.53
C LYS A 55 -19.16 -13.53 -6.61
N GLY A 56 -18.51 -12.42 -6.99
CA GLY A 56 -18.38 -11.23 -6.15
C GLY A 56 -17.55 -11.46 -4.90
N THR A 57 -16.61 -12.40 -4.92
CA THR A 57 -15.82 -12.75 -3.74
C THR A 57 -14.94 -11.61 -3.29
N TRP A 58 -14.83 -11.45 -1.98
CA TRP A 58 -14.09 -10.39 -1.34
C TRP A 58 -13.33 -10.88 -0.10
N PHE A 59 -12.39 -10.07 0.36
CA PHE A 59 -11.64 -10.29 1.59
C PHE A 59 -11.35 -8.96 2.28
N CYS A 60 -11.48 -8.95 3.61
CA CYS A 60 -11.08 -7.85 4.49
C CYS A 60 -10.30 -8.42 5.68
N ASN A 61 -9.21 -7.78 6.06
CA ASN A 61 -8.38 -8.21 7.20
C ASN A 61 -9.15 -8.30 8.53
N VAL A 62 -10.22 -7.52 8.67
CA VAL A 62 -11.08 -7.49 9.87
C VAL A 62 -12.35 -8.34 9.70
N CYS A 63 -13.09 -8.11 8.60
CA CYS A 63 -14.39 -8.77 8.36
C CYS A 63 -14.29 -10.17 7.76
N ARG A 64 -13.07 -10.63 7.45
CA ARG A 64 -12.77 -11.93 6.82
C ARG A 64 -13.17 -11.97 5.34
N ALA A 65 -13.61 -13.13 4.85
CA ALA A 65 -13.96 -13.35 3.45
C ALA A 65 -15.45 -13.61 3.27
N GLY A 66 -15.92 -13.41 2.05
CA GLY A 66 -17.28 -13.74 1.66
C GLY A 66 -17.49 -13.65 0.14
N ASP A 67 -18.73 -13.87 -0.28
CA ASP A 67 -19.20 -13.69 -1.65
C ASP A 67 -20.01 -12.38 -1.81
N GLY A 68 -20.52 -12.14 -3.01
CA GLY A 68 -21.27 -10.91 -3.29
C GLY A 68 -22.55 -10.75 -2.45
N PHE A 69 -23.25 -11.83 -2.18
CA PHE A 69 -24.45 -11.79 -1.33
C PHE A 69 -24.11 -11.39 0.10
N SER A 70 -23.09 -12.02 0.68
CA SER A 70 -22.64 -11.73 2.05
C SER A 70 -22.06 -10.32 2.18
N LEU A 71 -21.51 -9.73 1.12
CA LEU A 71 -21.07 -8.34 1.15
C LEU A 71 -22.24 -7.39 1.29
N ILE A 72 -23.31 -7.60 0.52
CA ILE A 72 -24.53 -6.78 0.59
C ILE A 72 -25.19 -6.95 1.95
N GLU A 73 -25.43 -8.19 2.39
CA GLU A 73 -26.00 -8.52 3.69
C GLU A 73 -25.32 -7.74 4.82
N LYS A 74 -24.01 -7.86 4.92
CA LYS A 74 -23.22 -7.26 6.01
C LYS A 74 -23.05 -5.74 5.88
N SER A 75 -22.93 -5.22 4.66
CA SER A 75 -22.70 -3.77 4.45
C SER A 75 -23.97 -2.95 4.53
N ARG A 76 -25.13 -3.57 4.36
CA ARG A 76 -26.45 -2.94 4.38
C ARG A 76 -27.28 -3.34 5.59
N ASP A 77 -26.77 -4.23 6.42
CA ASP A 77 -27.50 -4.82 7.56
C ASP A 77 -28.87 -5.35 7.12
N MET A 78 -28.88 -6.12 6.03
CA MET A 78 -30.08 -6.56 5.33
C MET A 78 -30.25 -8.07 5.47
N PRO A 79 -31.45 -8.59 5.80
CA PRO A 79 -31.67 -10.03 5.88
C PRO A 79 -31.37 -10.72 4.55
N TYR A 80 -30.77 -11.90 4.60
CA TYR A 80 -30.33 -12.65 3.40
C TYR A 80 -31.48 -12.89 2.39
N SER A 81 -32.72 -13.16 2.85
CA SER A 81 -33.88 -13.30 2.01
C SER A 81 -34.22 -12.05 1.21
N GLN A 82 -34.03 -10.87 1.83
CA GLN A 82 -34.21 -9.59 1.18
C GLN A 82 -33.12 -9.34 0.16
N VAL A 83 -31.86 -9.67 0.49
CA VAL A 83 -30.73 -9.58 -0.45
C VAL A 83 -31.01 -10.40 -1.72
N LEU A 84 -31.50 -11.63 -1.58
CA LEU A 84 -31.85 -12.47 -2.72
C LEU A 84 -32.93 -11.83 -3.60
N THR A 85 -33.96 -11.29 -2.98
CA THR A 85 -35.10 -10.65 -3.71
C THR A 85 -34.58 -9.42 -4.48
N GLU A 86 -33.81 -8.55 -3.82
CA GLU A 86 -33.32 -7.32 -4.43
C GLU A 86 -32.24 -7.59 -5.49
N VAL A 87 -31.32 -8.55 -5.25
CA VAL A 87 -30.37 -8.98 -6.28
C VAL A 87 -31.11 -9.58 -7.48
N GLY A 88 -32.11 -10.41 -7.23
CA GLY A 88 -32.97 -10.97 -8.28
C GLY A 88 -33.64 -9.89 -9.14
N ALA A 89 -34.12 -8.82 -8.52
CA ALA A 89 -34.67 -7.66 -9.23
C ALA A 89 -33.59 -6.94 -10.08
N VAL A 90 -32.41 -6.70 -9.52
CA VAL A 90 -31.28 -6.05 -10.22
C VAL A 90 -30.81 -6.85 -11.43
N VAL A 91 -30.82 -8.18 -11.35
CA VAL A 91 -30.39 -9.05 -12.47
C VAL A 91 -31.50 -9.36 -13.47
N GLY A 92 -32.75 -8.88 -13.22
CA GLY A 92 -33.88 -8.95 -14.15
C GLY A 92 -34.75 -10.21 -14.00
N LEU A 93 -34.70 -10.89 -12.86
CA LEU A 93 -35.55 -12.07 -12.57
C LEU A 93 -36.90 -11.71 -11.98
N SER A 94 -37.14 -10.46 -11.58
CA SER A 94 -38.41 -9.95 -11.08
C SER A 94 -39.15 -9.21 -12.19
N ALA A 95 -40.45 -9.52 -12.37
CA ALA A 95 -41.29 -8.84 -13.35
C ALA A 95 -41.62 -7.37 -12.96
N GLU A 96 -41.47 -7.03 -11.67
CA GLU A 96 -41.86 -5.72 -11.12
C GLU A 96 -40.78 -4.65 -11.18
N THR A 97 -39.53 -5.03 -11.39
CA THR A 97 -38.41 -4.05 -11.36
C THR A 97 -37.49 -4.28 -12.57
N LYS A 98 -37.82 -3.68 -13.70
CA LYS A 98 -36.88 -3.63 -14.84
C LYS A 98 -35.85 -2.54 -14.55
N VAL A 99 -34.62 -2.96 -14.22
CA VAL A 99 -33.45 -2.05 -14.14
C VAL A 99 -33.22 -1.47 -15.54
N THR A 100 -33.42 -0.18 -15.69
CA THR A 100 -33.21 0.53 -16.94
C THR A 100 -31.75 0.85 -17.17
N ASP A 101 -31.37 1.11 -18.42
CA ASP A 101 -30.00 1.58 -18.72
C ASP A 101 -29.71 2.95 -18.06
N ALA A 102 -30.74 3.74 -17.83
CA ALA A 102 -30.66 4.99 -17.07
C ALA A 102 -30.29 4.75 -15.61
N ASP A 103 -30.87 3.71 -14.96
CA ASP A 103 -30.53 3.33 -13.59
C ASP A 103 -29.08 2.85 -13.48
N ARG A 104 -28.64 2.02 -14.43
CA ARG A 104 -27.25 1.53 -14.50
C ARG A 104 -26.27 2.69 -14.64
N LYS A 105 -26.57 3.66 -15.51
CA LYS A 105 -25.77 4.86 -15.72
C LYS A 105 -25.70 5.70 -14.44
N LYS A 106 -26.83 5.95 -13.79
CA LYS A 106 -26.92 6.71 -12.53
C LYS A 106 -26.12 6.05 -11.40
N TRP A 107 -26.19 4.72 -11.28
CA TRP A 107 -25.42 3.99 -10.27
C TRP A 107 -23.93 4.04 -10.52
N LYS A 108 -23.50 3.91 -11.78
CA LYS A 108 -22.11 4.03 -12.19
C LYS A 108 -21.57 5.44 -11.89
N GLU A 109 -22.29 6.47 -12.28
CA GLU A 109 -21.93 7.86 -12.00
C GLU A 109 -21.81 8.15 -10.50
N LYS A 110 -22.74 7.62 -9.71
CA LYS A 110 -22.71 7.73 -8.25
C LYS A 110 -21.51 7.02 -7.64
N ALA A 111 -21.18 5.82 -8.10
CA ALA A 111 -20.01 5.08 -7.66
C ALA A 111 -18.71 5.81 -8.02
N GLU A 112 -18.57 6.31 -9.24
CA GLU A 112 -17.42 7.11 -9.67
C GLU A 112 -17.29 8.41 -8.88
N ALA A 113 -18.39 9.08 -8.59
CA ALA A 113 -18.39 10.28 -7.75
C ALA A 113 -17.93 9.98 -6.32
N GLN A 114 -18.35 8.86 -5.73
CA GLN A 114 -17.89 8.44 -4.41
C GLN A 114 -16.39 8.12 -4.39
N VAL A 115 -15.88 7.43 -5.42
CA VAL A 115 -14.43 7.16 -5.54
C VAL A 115 -13.65 8.47 -5.62
N LYS A 116 -14.06 9.40 -6.50
CA LYS A 116 -13.41 10.71 -6.63
C LYS A 116 -13.46 11.53 -5.35
N ALA A 117 -14.57 11.48 -4.63
CA ALA A 117 -14.69 12.17 -3.34
C ALA A 117 -13.73 11.58 -2.29
N ALA A 118 -13.62 10.25 -2.22
CA ALA A 118 -12.70 9.57 -1.31
C ALA A 118 -11.23 9.87 -1.64
N GLU A 119 -10.86 9.85 -2.92
CA GLU A 119 -9.51 10.22 -3.40
C GLU A 119 -9.17 11.67 -3.06
N LEU A 120 -10.14 12.59 -3.20
CA LEU A 120 -9.94 13.99 -2.85
C LEU A 120 -9.71 14.19 -1.35
N GLU A 121 -10.50 13.51 -0.51
CA GLU A 121 -10.33 13.57 0.95
C GLU A 121 -9.00 12.94 1.39
N GLU A 122 -8.60 11.82 0.78
CA GLU A 122 -7.29 11.22 1.03
C GLU A 122 -6.17 12.20 0.65
N ARG A 123 -6.26 12.85 -0.51
CA ARG A 123 -5.28 13.84 -0.95
C ARG A 123 -5.21 15.04 0.01
N LYS A 124 -6.34 15.54 0.49
CA LYS A 124 -6.37 16.61 1.50
C LYS A 124 -5.69 16.18 2.81
N ALA A 125 -5.95 14.96 3.26
CA ALA A 125 -5.31 14.41 4.46
C ALA A 125 -3.79 14.26 4.27
N GLN A 126 -3.34 13.80 3.11
CA GLN A 126 -1.92 13.69 2.77
C GLN A 126 -1.24 15.07 2.71
N GLU A 127 -1.87 16.08 2.12
CA GLU A 127 -1.34 17.45 2.09
C GLU A 127 -1.27 18.07 3.52
N ALA A 128 -2.26 17.84 4.35
CA ALA A 128 -2.24 18.26 5.74
C ALA A 128 -1.12 17.58 6.54
N ALA A 129 -0.88 16.30 6.29
CA ALA A 129 0.22 15.55 6.89
C ALA A 129 1.58 16.04 6.36
N ALA A 130 1.71 16.34 5.07
CA ALA A 130 2.91 16.88 4.47
C ALA A 130 3.32 18.23 5.10
N LYS A 131 2.36 19.12 5.37
CA LYS A 131 2.62 20.37 6.10
C LYS A 131 3.14 20.12 7.52
N ARG A 132 2.61 19.11 8.22
CA ARG A 132 3.10 18.71 9.54
C ARG A 132 4.50 18.10 9.46
N ALA A 133 4.75 17.23 8.47
CA ALA A 133 6.05 16.62 8.22
C ALA A 133 7.12 17.68 7.92
N ALA A 134 6.81 18.67 7.06
CA ALA A 134 7.69 19.79 6.78
C ALA A 134 8.03 20.58 8.04
N ARG A 135 7.05 20.86 8.91
CA ARG A 135 7.32 21.52 10.20
C ARG A 135 8.24 20.70 11.09
N ILE A 136 8.00 19.38 11.23
CA ILE A 136 8.87 18.50 12.00
C ILE A 136 10.29 18.54 11.41
N TRP A 137 10.41 18.53 10.10
CA TRP A 137 11.70 18.53 9.40
C TRP A 137 12.47 19.85 9.52
N THR A 138 11.80 20.98 9.74
CA THR A 138 12.45 22.29 9.93
C THR A 138 13.09 22.44 11.30
N TYR A 139 12.67 21.67 12.31
CA TYR A 139 13.34 21.72 13.62
C TYR A 139 14.78 21.24 13.48
N LYS A 140 15.70 22.01 14.06
CA LYS A 140 17.10 21.59 14.12
C LYS A 140 17.20 20.29 14.87
N SER A 141 18.01 19.38 14.33
CA SER A 141 18.42 18.19 15.07
C SER A 141 19.06 18.64 16.37
N ALA A 142 18.64 18.07 17.48
CA ALA A 142 19.42 18.20 18.70
C ALA A 142 20.72 17.43 18.50
N ASP A 143 21.83 18.00 18.97
CA ASP A 143 23.09 17.28 19.08
C ASP A 143 22.95 16.31 20.27
N ARG A 144 22.35 15.18 20.01
CA ARG A 144 21.93 14.20 21.01
C ARG A 144 22.24 12.78 20.54
N GLU A 145 22.50 11.93 21.51
CA GLU A 145 22.61 10.49 21.32
C GLU A 145 21.29 9.93 20.75
N CYS A 146 21.41 8.96 19.84
CA CYS A 146 20.29 8.24 19.27
C CYS A 146 20.50 6.74 19.52
N PRO A 147 19.90 6.17 20.58
CA PRO A 147 20.11 4.77 20.96
C PRO A 147 19.80 3.76 19.85
N TYR A 148 18.92 4.13 18.92
CA TYR A 148 18.66 3.30 17.74
C TYR A 148 19.87 3.20 16.82
N LEU A 149 20.54 4.32 16.52
CA LEU A 149 21.74 4.34 15.66
C LEU A 149 22.91 3.61 16.33
N GLU A 150 23.10 3.82 17.62
CA GLU A 150 24.14 3.15 18.42
C GLU A 150 23.93 1.63 18.40
N ARG A 151 22.71 1.16 18.70
CA ARG A 151 22.39 -0.27 18.67
C ARG A 151 22.57 -0.88 17.28
N LYS A 152 22.27 -0.13 16.22
CA LYS A 152 22.42 -0.60 14.84
C LYS A 152 23.81 -0.39 14.27
N GLN A 153 24.70 0.28 15.01
CA GLN A 153 26.06 0.60 14.61
C GLN A 153 26.14 1.31 13.25
N VAL A 154 25.21 2.24 13.00
CA VAL A 154 25.17 3.04 11.78
C VAL A 154 25.15 4.53 12.10
N LYS A 155 25.62 5.34 11.15
CA LYS A 155 25.69 6.80 11.29
C LYS A 155 24.34 7.45 10.96
N ASN A 156 24.21 8.70 11.41
CA ASN A 156 23.15 9.58 10.99
C ASN A 156 23.52 10.25 9.65
N HIS A 157 22.90 9.82 8.57
CA HIS A 157 23.13 10.34 7.22
C HIS A 157 22.20 11.51 6.90
N GLY A 158 22.23 12.58 7.68
CA GLY A 158 21.42 13.78 7.45
C GLY A 158 19.99 13.73 7.99
N CYS A 159 19.62 12.68 8.69
CA CYS A 159 18.36 12.59 9.42
C CYS A 159 18.34 13.53 10.64
N ARG A 160 17.18 13.71 11.26
CA ARG A 160 17.00 14.51 12.48
C ARG A 160 16.86 13.61 13.69
N ILE A 161 17.25 14.12 14.86
CA ILE A 161 16.99 13.45 16.14
C ILE A 161 16.08 14.37 16.94
N ASN A 162 14.94 13.84 17.40
CA ASN A 162 14.01 14.62 18.19
C ASN A 162 14.41 14.73 19.68
N GLY A 163 13.66 15.50 20.45
CA GLY A 163 13.94 15.72 21.87
C GLY A 163 13.90 14.46 22.76
N LYS A 164 13.40 13.33 22.23
CA LYS A 164 13.36 12.02 22.92
C LYS A 164 14.49 11.07 22.49
N GLY A 165 15.43 11.51 21.65
CA GLY A 165 16.47 10.65 21.08
C GLY A 165 16.00 9.74 19.93
N ASN A 166 14.79 9.91 19.41
CA ASN A 166 14.30 9.12 18.29
C ASN A 166 14.78 9.69 16.96
N LEU A 167 15.11 8.80 16.01
CA LEU A 167 15.52 9.19 14.67
C LEU A 167 14.29 9.58 13.83
N ILE A 168 14.38 10.71 13.15
CA ILE A 168 13.35 11.20 12.23
C ILE A 168 13.88 11.11 10.80
N VAL A 169 13.33 10.21 10.03
CA VAL A 169 13.69 10.00 8.62
C VAL A 169 12.60 10.60 7.73
N PRO A 170 12.93 11.56 6.85
CA PRO A 170 11.94 12.20 5.99
C PRO A 170 11.60 11.30 4.80
N LEU A 171 10.36 11.40 4.32
CA LEU A 171 9.89 10.75 3.10
C LEU A 171 9.66 11.82 2.03
N PHE A 172 10.52 11.83 1.02
CA PHE A 172 10.41 12.74 -0.12
C PHE A 172 9.84 12.04 -1.35
N ASP A 173 9.13 12.79 -2.20
CA ASP A 173 8.89 12.35 -3.57
C ASP A 173 10.08 12.68 -4.48
N LYS A 174 9.97 12.34 -5.75
CA LYS A 174 11.02 12.60 -6.76
C LYS A 174 11.23 14.10 -7.06
N GLU A 175 10.27 14.93 -6.74
CA GLU A 175 10.35 16.39 -6.86
C GLU A 175 10.98 17.04 -5.61
N GLY A 176 11.34 16.25 -4.60
CA GLY A 176 11.94 16.72 -3.34
C GLY A 176 10.93 17.28 -2.32
N LYS A 177 9.63 17.12 -2.56
CA LYS A 177 8.60 17.50 -1.60
C LYS A 177 8.51 16.46 -0.48
N ILE A 178 8.51 16.94 0.77
CA ILE A 178 8.30 16.07 1.93
C ILE A 178 6.81 15.75 2.10
N TRP A 179 6.49 14.45 2.19
CA TRP A 179 5.12 13.96 2.35
C TRP A 179 4.86 13.34 3.71
N ASN A 180 5.92 12.84 4.35
CA ASN A 180 5.81 12.14 5.62
C ASN A 180 7.15 12.20 6.38
N VAL A 181 7.13 11.73 7.61
CA VAL A 181 8.31 11.35 8.37
C VAL A 181 8.08 10.00 9.03
N GLN A 182 9.13 9.19 9.12
CA GLN A 182 9.16 8.00 9.94
C GLN A 182 9.93 8.33 11.23
N GLU A 183 9.31 8.13 12.38
CA GLU A 183 9.97 8.24 13.68
C GLU A 183 10.43 6.86 14.11
N ILE A 184 11.74 6.67 14.29
CA ILE A 184 12.32 5.39 14.69
C ILE A 184 12.73 5.47 16.15
N HIS A 185 12.13 4.66 16.99
CA HIS A 185 12.34 4.59 18.43
C HIS A 185 13.52 3.68 18.77
N ALA A 186 14.05 3.81 19.99
CA ALA A 186 15.15 3.00 20.49
C ALA A 186 14.85 1.48 20.45
N ASP A 187 13.63 1.08 20.72
CA ASP A 187 13.15 -0.32 20.66
C ASP A 187 12.99 -0.86 19.23
N GLY A 188 13.05 0.02 18.22
CA GLY A 188 12.87 -0.32 16.81
C GLY A 188 11.45 -0.13 16.30
N HIS A 189 10.49 0.33 17.12
CA HIS A 189 9.18 0.76 16.62
C HIS A 189 9.33 1.93 15.64
N LYS A 190 8.67 1.85 14.47
CA LYS A 190 8.91 2.76 13.33
C LYS A 190 7.59 3.34 12.79
N PRO A 191 6.83 4.13 13.55
CA PRO A 191 5.57 4.71 13.07
C PRO A 191 5.83 5.79 12.02
N PHE A 192 4.90 5.88 11.08
CA PHE A 192 4.77 7.03 10.20
C PHE A 192 3.84 8.08 10.82
N LEU A 193 4.01 9.33 10.40
CA LEU A 193 3.06 10.37 10.74
C LEU A 193 1.68 10.02 10.18
N PRO A 194 0.62 9.94 11.01
CA PRO A 194 -0.70 9.55 10.58
C PRO A 194 -1.26 10.41 9.44
N GLY A 195 -1.81 9.75 8.42
CA GLY A 195 -2.37 10.38 7.24
C GLY A 195 -1.35 10.81 6.18
N GLY A 196 -0.04 10.66 6.44
CA GLY A 196 1.00 11.02 5.48
C GLY A 196 1.16 9.96 4.37
N ARG A 197 1.48 10.42 3.17
CA ARG A 197 1.78 9.56 2.02
C ARG A 197 3.11 8.84 2.26
N VAL A 198 3.14 7.54 1.95
CA VAL A 198 4.35 6.69 1.92
C VAL A 198 4.60 6.19 0.50
N SER A 199 3.53 5.96 -0.25
CA SER A 199 3.61 5.41 -1.61
C SER A 199 4.48 6.26 -2.53
N ALA A 200 5.49 5.64 -3.15
CA ALA A 200 6.46 6.25 -4.04
C ALA A 200 7.31 7.37 -3.39
N CYS A 201 7.36 7.43 -2.06
CA CYS A 201 8.25 8.30 -1.32
C CYS A 201 9.47 7.52 -0.83
N PHE A 202 10.62 8.19 -0.76
CA PHE A 202 11.88 7.58 -0.40
C PHE A 202 12.78 8.57 0.37
N TYR A 203 13.84 8.05 0.99
CA TYR A 203 14.96 8.82 1.48
C TYR A 203 16.23 8.35 0.79
N MET A 204 17.11 9.25 0.39
CA MET A 204 18.35 8.93 -0.30
C MET A 204 19.56 9.26 0.58
N ILE A 205 20.44 8.29 0.78
CA ILE A 205 21.74 8.44 1.44
C ILE A 205 22.81 8.54 0.35
N GLY A 206 23.60 9.60 0.38
CA GLY A 206 24.57 9.92 -0.67
C GLY A 206 23.99 10.77 -1.80
N GLN A 207 24.81 11.06 -2.80
CA GLN A 207 24.43 11.87 -3.97
C GLN A 207 24.79 11.13 -5.26
N VAL A 208 23.90 11.16 -6.23
CA VAL A 208 24.17 10.61 -7.57
C VAL A 208 25.05 11.60 -8.32
N SER A 209 26.29 11.20 -8.62
CA SER A 209 27.31 12.03 -9.27
C SER A 209 27.66 11.54 -10.69
N GLN A 210 27.30 10.30 -11.05
CA GLN A 210 27.63 9.68 -12.33
C GLN A 210 26.40 9.04 -12.95
N ILE A 211 26.34 9.00 -14.29
CA ILE A 211 25.18 8.53 -15.04
C ILE A 211 24.93 7.02 -14.82
N ASP A 212 25.98 6.20 -14.81
CA ASP A 212 25.92 4.73 -14.70
C ASP A 212 26.20 4.23 -13.26
N GLN A 213 26.06 5.10 -12.28
CA GLN A 213 26.31 4.81 -10.88
C GLN A 213 25.42 3.67 -10.38
N ILE A 214 25.95 2.86 -9.47
CA ILE A 214 25.15 1.88 -8.72
C ILE A 214 24.31 2.63 -7.70
N ILE A 215 23.00 2.32 -7.71
CA ILE A 215 22.04 2.79 -6.72
C ILE A 215 21.43 1.57 -6.04
N CYS A 216 21.68 1.43 -4.75
CA CYS A 216 21.10 0.40 -3.92
C CYS A 216 19.71 0.84 -3.43
N ILE A 217 18.75 -0.09 -3.34
CA ILE A 217 17.40 0.18 -2.81
C ILE A 217 17.16 -0.82 -1.69
N ALA A 218 16.97 -0.32 -0.48
CA ALA A 218 16.73 -1.11 0.73
C ALA A 218 15.37 -0.78 1.36
N GLU A 219 14.82 -1.71 2.13
CA GLU A 219 13.56 -1.49 2.82
C GLU A 219 13.71 -0.52 3.99
N GLY A 220 14.64 -0.80 4.90
CA GLY A 220 14.79 -0.09 6.17
C GLY A 220 15.99 0.84 6.24
N TYR A 221 15.90 1.86 7.13
CA TYR A 221 16.98 2.84 7.30
C TYR A 221 18.32 2.19 7.71
N ALA A 222 18.33 1.32 8.73
CA ALA A 222 19.57 0.72 9.20
C ALA A 222 20.26 -0.14 8.12
N THR A 223 19.47 -0.98 7.42
CA THR A 223 19.97 -1.80 6.30
C THR A 223 20.58 -0.90 5.22
N GLY A 224 19.88 0.17 4.82
CA GLY A 224 20.40 1.08 3.82
C GLY A 224 21.61 1.88 4.27
N ALA A 225 21.67 2.32 5.52
CA ALA A 225 22.82 3.01 6.08
C ALA A 225 24.05 2.09 6.12
N SER A 226 23.89 0.83 6.56
CA SER A 226 24.97 -0.18 6.55
C SER A 226 25.50 -0.44 5.15
N ILE A 227 24.62 -0.57 4.15
CA ILE A 227 25.03 -0.76 2.75
C ILE A 227 25.83 0.44 2.25
N HIS A 228 25.34 1.66 2.50
CA HIS A 228 26.05 2.88 2.12
C HIS A 228 27.41 2.98 2.77
N GLU A 229 27.50 2.72 4.06
CA GLU A 229 28.76 2.79 4.82
C GLU A 229 29.78 1.74 4.39
N ALA A 230 29.33 0.53 4.04
CA ALA A 230 30.19 -0.56 3.59
C ALA A 230 30.67 -0.40 2.14
N THR A 231 29.85 0.21 1.26
CA THR A 231 30.11 0.20 -0.19
C THR A 231 30.42 1.58 -0.77
N GLY A 232 30.02 2.65 -0.10
CA GLY A 232 30.04 4.01 -0.63
C GLY A 232 28.96 4.28 -1.71
N HIS A 233 28.14 3.28 -2.08
CA HIS A 233 27.11 3.46 -3.07
C HIS A 233 25.95 4.31 -2.55
N VAL A 234 25.33 5.07 -3.45
CA VAL A 234 24.05 5.75 -3.14
C VAL A 234 23.01 4.72 -2.76
N THR A 235 22.36 4.95 -1.64
CA THR A 235 21.37 4.01 -1.12
C THR A 235 20.03 4.71 -0.87
N VAL A 236 18.96 4.13 -1.40
CA VAL A 236 17.59 4.63 -1.32
C VAL A 236 16.79 3.77 -0.36
N ILE A 237 16.13 4.41 0.58
CA ILE A 237 15.28 3.76 1.59
C ILE A 237 13.84 3.80 1.12
N ALA A 238 13.22 2.66 0.95
CA ALA A 238 11.83 2.51 0.49
C ALA A 238 10.80 2.42 1.63
N PHE A 239 11.25 2.27 2.88
CA PHE A 239 10.48 2.25 4.13
C PHE A 239 9.63 1.00 4.40
N ASN A 240 9.18 0.29 3.39
CA ASN A 240 8.49 -1.00 3.51
C ASN A 240 8.53 -1.77 2.18
N SER A 241 8.30 -3.09 2.25
CA SER A 241 8.32 -3.99 1.09
C SER A 241 7.26 -3.62 0.03
N GLY A 242 6.09 -3.14 0.43
CA GLY A 242 5.03 -2.70 -0.49
C GLY A 242 5.34 -1.42 -1.27
N ASN A 243 6.45 -0.75 -0.96
CA ASN A 243 6.88 0.49 -1.62
C ASN A 243 8.12 0.31 -2.51
N ILE A 244 8.83 -0.81 -2.42
CA ILE A 244 10.10 -1.05 -3.14
C ILE A 244 9.91 -0.91 -4.66
N ASP A 245 8.87 -1.53 -5.22
CA ASP A 245 8.61 -1.48 -6.67
C ASP A 245 8.21 -0.08 -7.15
N LYS A 246 7.50 0.68 -6.33
CA LYS A 246 7.11 2.06 -6.63
C LYS A 246 8.31 3.00 -6.58
N VAL A 247 9.12 2.88 -5.54
CA VAL A 247 10.37 3.64 -5.39
C VAL A 247 11.35 3.29 -6.53
N GLY A 248 11.49 2.02 -6.87
CA GLY A 248 12.31 1.58 -8.00
C GLY A 248 11.92 2.26 -9.32
N LYS A 249 10.61 2.42 -9.58
CA LYS A 249 10.13 3.13 -10.77
C LYS A 249 10.47 4.61 -10.74
N GLU A 250 10.34 5.28 -9.61
CA GLU A 250 10.72 6.70 -9.48
C GLU A 250 12.23 6.89 -9.65
N ILE A 251 13.05 6.02 -9.03
CA ILE A 251 14.51 6.08 -9.19
C ILE A 251 14.94 5.79 -10.62
N ARG A 252 14.31 4.81 -11.30
CA ARG A 252 14.57 4.54 -12.72
C ARG A 252 14.19 5.72 -13.62
N ALA A 253 13.09 6.41 -13.31
CA ALA A 253 12.68 7.60 -14.05
C ALA A 253 13.64 8.79 -13.86
N LEU A 254 14.19 8.96 -12.63
CA LEU A 254 15.18 10.00 -12.33
C LEU A 254 16.58 9.67 -12.89
N HIS A 255 16.96 8.39 -12.88
CA HIS A 255 18.31 7.92 -13.20
C HIS A 255 18.22 6.73 -14.19
N SER A 256 17.89 7.03 -15.43
CA SER A 256 17.59 6.02 -16.48
C SER A 256 18.73 5.05 -16.75
N HIS A 257 19.99 5.47 -16.61
CA HIS A 257 21.20 4.67 -16.88
C HIS A 257 21.81 4.05 -15.61
N ALA A 258 21.31 4.38 -14.42
CA ALA A 258 21.87 3.83 -13.20
C ALA A 258 21.68 2.31 -13.11
N ARG A 259 22.64 1.63 -12.49
CA ARG A 259 22.53 0.19 -12.18
C ARG A 259 21.82 0.01 -10.86
N LEU A 260 20.58 -0.44 -10.88
CA LEU A 260 19.76 -0.64 -9.69
C LEU A 260 20.07 -1.98 -9.03
N VAL A 261 20.31 -1.95 -7.72
CA VAL A 261 20.54 -3.13 -6.89
C VAL A 261 19.49 -3.13 -5.77
N TYR A 262 18.59 -4.09 -5.79
CA TYR A 262 17.56 -4.25 -4.77
C TYR A 262 18.09 -5.15 -3.66
N CYS A 263 18.35 -4.57 -2.50
CA CYS A 263 18.86 -5.25 -1.33
C CYS A 263 17.69 -5.74 -0.48
N ALA A 264 17.30 -6.99 -0.66
CA ALA A 264 16.19 -7.59 0.09
C ALA A 264 16.67 -8.07 1.46
N ASP A 265 15.85 -7.87 2.48
CA ASP A 265 16.07 -8.47 3.80
C ASP A 265 15.76 -9.98 3.73
N ASP A 266 16.50 -10.80 4.49
CA ASP A 266 16.17 -12.21 4.70
C ASP A 266 15.03 -12.29 5.73
N ASP A 267 13.82 -12.39 5.23
CA ASP A 267 12.58 -12.52 5.99
C ASP A 267 11.91 -13.89 5.79
N SER A 268 12.71 -14.92 5.48
CA SER A 268 12.25 -16.32 5.26
C SER A 268 11.44 -16.86 6.43
N HIS A 269 11.70 -16.39 7.65
CA HIS A 269 10.99 -16.76 8.88
C HIS A 269 9.78 -15.90 9.20
N SER A 270 9.48 -14.88 8.40
CA SER A 270 8.35 -13.96 8.63
C SER A 270 7.01 -14.53 8.12
N THR A 271 5.90 -13.87 8.47
CA THR A 271 4.56 -14.23 7.98
C THR A 271 3.92 -13.01 7.31
N PRO A 272 3.74 -13.01 5.96
CA PRO A 272 4.13 -14.05 4.98
C PRO A 272 5.65 -14.09 4.76
N PRO A 273 6.22 -15.26 4.45
CA PRO A 273 7.65 -15.38 4.20
C PRO A 273 8.05 -14.70 2.89
N ASP A 274 9.30 -14.26 2.82
CA ASP A 274 9.94 -13.66 1.64
C ASP A 274 9.20 -12.46 1.05
N ALA A 275 8.55 -11.66 1.88
CA ALA A 275 7.80 -10.48 1.41
C ALA A 275 8.74 -9.46 0.76
N GLY A 276 9.90 -9.20 1.35
CA GLY A 276 10.95 -8.35 0.83
C GLY A 276 11.52 -8.86 -0.50
N LEU A 277 11.88 -10.14 -0.56
CA LEU A 277 12.40 -10.76 -1.78
C LEU A 277 11.38 -10.75 -2.94
N LYS A 278 10.11 -11.05 -2.66
CA LYS A 278 9.03 -10.97 -3.65
C LYS A 278 8.81 -9.55 -4.16
N ALA A 279 8.94 -8.55 -3.30
CA ALA A 279 8.85 -7.14 -3.68
C ALA A 279 10.04 -6.72 -4.55
N ALA A 280 11.26 -7.10 -4.19
CA ALA A 280 12.47 -6.83 -4.96
C ALA A 280 12.40 -7.47 -6.36
N ASN A 281 11.98 -8.73 -6.47
CA ASN A 281 11.81 -9.40 -7.77
C ASN A 281 10.76 -8.71 -8.66
N ARG A 282 9.63 -8.24 -8.09
CA ARG A 282 8.66 -7.43 -8.85
C ARG A 282 9.26 -6.11 -9.33
N ALA A 283 10.08 -5.47 -8.50
CA ALA A 283 10.75 -4.23 -8.87
C ALA A 283 11.74 -4.45 -10.01
N VAL A 284 12.58 -5.50 -9.96
CA VAL A 284 13.49 -5.88 -11.06
C VAL A 284 12.74 -6.13 -12.36
N ALA A 285 11.63 -6.87 -12.31
CA ALA A 285 10.81 -7.12 -13.50
C ALA A 285 10.24 -5.82 -14.13
N ALA A 286 10.00 -4.79 -13.32
CA ALA A 286 9.42 -3.52 -13.78
C ALA A 286 10.47 -2.47 -14.21
N THR A 287 11.70 -2.53 -13.69
CA THR A 287 12.69 -1.44 -13.81
C THR A 287 14.07 -1.90 -14.26
N GLY A 288 14.28 -3.20 -14.36
CA GLY A 288 15.61 -3.79 -14.52
C GLY A 288 16.42 -3.73 -13.22
N GLY A 289 17.66 -4.24 -13.29
CA GLY A 289 18.55 -4.32 -12.14
C GLY A 289 18.71 -5.75 -11.63
N ILE A 290 19.24 -5.91 -10.42
CA ILE A 290 19.46 -7.21 -9.78
C ILE A 290 18.94 -7.19 -8.35
N VAL A 291 18.68 -8.39 -7.80
CA VAL A 291 18.36 -8.57 -6.38
C VAL A 291 19.58 -9.16 -5.68
N ILE A 292 19.88 -8.67 -4.49
CA ILE A 292 20.92 -9.22 -3.60
C ILE A 292 20.26 -9.55 -2.27
N LEU A 293 20.55 -10.72 -1.74
CA LEU A 293 20.22 -11.14 -0.36
C LEU A 293 21.50 -11.13 0.48
N PRO A 294 21.42 -10.80 1.78
CA PRO A 294 22.57 -10.93 2.66
C PRO A 294 22.92 -12.41 2.85
N GLU A 295 24.19 -12.74 2.68
CA GLU A 295 24.73 -14.03 3.08
C GLU A 295 25.27 -13.89 4.50
N PHE A 296 24.62 -14.54 5.46
CA PHE A 296 25.13 -14.64 6.82
C PHE A 296 26.12 -15.80 6.87
N SER A 297 27.41 -15.52 6.95
CA SER A 297 28.40 -16.55 7.28
C SER A 297 27.99 -17.21 8.58
N GLN A 298 27.77 -18.52 8.56
CA GLN A 298 27.63 -19.26 9.83
C GLN A 298 28.93 -19.04 10.60
N VAL A 299 28.85 -18.35 11.71
CA VAL A 299 29.96 -18.27 12.65
C VAL A 299 30.14 -19.69 13.17
N VAL A 300 31.11 -20.41 12.57
CA VAL A 300 31.56 -21.68 13.13
C VAL A 300 32.24 -21.31 14.45
N ASN A 301 31.53 -21.52 15.54
CA ASN A 301 32.16 -21.47 16.86
C ASN A 301 33.21 -22.58 16.90
N VAL A 302 34.48 -22.20 16.78
CA VAL A 302 35.64 -23.04 17.01
C VAL A 302 35.92 -23.08 18.51
#